data_e6cf3e37783c38fff636bce805d63e33
#
_entry.id   e6cf3e37783c38fff636bce805d63e33
#
_cell.length_a   1.000
_cell.length_b   1.000
_cell.length_c   1.000
_cell.angle_alpha   90.00
_cell.angle_beta   90.00
_cell.angle_gamma   90.00
#
_symmetry.space_group_name_H-M   'P 1'
#
loop_
_entity.id
_entity.type
_entity.pdbx_description
1 polymer ?
#
loop_
_entity_poly.entity_id
_entity_poly.type
_entity_poly.pdbx_seq_one_letter_code
_entity_poly.pdbx_strand_id
1 'polypeptide(L)'
;MGKLVVENTISIHAPIDKVWDTLVNPEETKKYMFGCETVSDWKPGSPLLWRANYQGKEMVFVKGNVIAIQPPVLLTYTVIDPNANMPDIPDNYLNVYYRLSEQDGITTLTVSQDGFEKAADGEKRYNDVYNKGEGWNPILVEIKKVAEAG
;
A
#
# COMPACT_ATOMS: atom_id res chain seq x y z
N MET A 1 5.70 -5.75 25.46
CA MET A 1 6.30 -5.49 24.15
C MET A 1 5.29 -4.84 23.25
N GLY A 2 5.59 -3.68 22.77
CA GLY A 2 4.72 -2.99 21.83
C GLY A 2 4.77 -3.62 20.45
N LYS A 3 3.69 -3.45 19.71
CA LYS A 3 3.67 -3.83 18.29
C LYS A 3 4.47 -2.84 17.48
N LEU A 4 5.17 -3.34 16.47
CA LEU A 4 5.83 -2.49 15.49
C LEU A 4 4.78 -2.11 14.44
N VAL A 5 4.31 -0.88 14.47
CA VAL A 5 3.29 -0.37 13.56
C VAL A 5 3.75 0.96 12.99
N VAL A 6 3.61 1.11 11.68
CA VAL A 6 3.82 2.40 11.01
C VAL A 6 2.45 2.89 10.58
N GLU A 7 2.08 4.11 10.98
CA GLU A 7 0.78 4.68 10.64
C GLU A 7 0.92 6.14 10.28
N ASN A 8 0.32 6.54 9.17
CA ASN A 8 0.35 7.92 8.70
C ASN A 8 -1.02 8.29 8.14
N THR A 9 -1.36 9.57 8.24
CA THR A 9 -2.64 10.10 7.79
C THR A 9 -2.41 11.35 6.95
N ILE A 10 -3.21 11.51 5.89
CA ILE A 10 -3.17 12.71 5.04
C ILE A 10 -4.58 13.12 4.65
N SER A 11 -4.80 14.43 4.49
CA SER A 11 -6.03 14.97 3.95
C SER A 11 -5.84 15.27 2.47
N ILE A 12 -6.80 14.82 1.64
CA ILE A 12 -6.74 14.93 0.20
C ILE A 12 -7.99 15.70 -0.27
N HIS A 13 -7.76 16.77 -1.02
CA HIS A 13 -8.86 17.61 -1.53
C HIS A 13 -9.46 16.99 -2.79
N ALA A 14 -10.10 15.85 -2.63
CA ALA A 14 -10.77 15.11 -3.69
C ALA A 14 -11.84 14.22 -3.07
N PRO A 15 -12.89 13.88 -3.83
CA PRO A 15 -13.96 12.99 -3.33
C PRO A 15 -13.39 11.60 -3.02
N ILE A 16 -14.04 10.90 -2.11
CA ILE A 16 -13.56 9.59 -1.66
C ILE A 16 -13.45 8.59 -2.82
N ASP A 17 -14.37 8.64 -3.78
CA ASP A 17 -14.31 7.74 -4.94
C ASP A 17 -13.08 7.99 -5.79
N LYS A 18 -12.67 9.24 -5.92
CA LYS A 18 -11.48 9.61 -6.67
C LYS A 18 -10.22 9.11 -5.97
N VAL A 19 -10.17 9.26 -4.65
CA VAL A 19 -9.04 8.76 -3.85
C VAL A 19 -8.97 7.23 -3.93
N TRP A 20 -10.13 6.57 -3.82
CA TRP A 20 -10.18 5.11 -3.94
C TRP A 20 -9.63 4.65 -5.30
N ASP A 21 -10.09 5.29 -6.39
CA ASP A 21 -9.61 4.97 -7.73
C ASP A 21 -8.08 5.12 -7.81
N THR A 22 -7.55 6.17 -7.21
CA THR A 22 -6.10 6.42 -7.18
C THR A 22 -5.36 5.26 -6.51
N LEU A 23 -5.96 4.63 -5.51
CA LEU A 23 -5.31 3.55 -4.77
C LEU A 23 -5.36 2.20 -5.48
N VAL A 24 -6.38 1.94 -6.31
CA VAL A 24 -6.58 0.61 -6.88
C VAL A 24 -6.42 0.55 -8.41
N ASN A 25 -6.66 1.64 -9.11
CA ASN A 25 -6.57 1.65 -10.58
C ASN A 25 -5.11 1.60 -11.01
N PRO A 26 -4.69 0.58 -11.80
CA PRO A 26 -3.28 0.46 -12.21
C PRO A 26 -2.77 1.68 -12.99
N GLU A 27 -3.63 2.34 -13.76
CA GLU A 27 -3.23 3.57 -14.46
C GLU A 27 -2.89 4.70 -13.49
N GLU A 28 -3.44 4.66 -12.28
CA GLU A 28 -3.17 5.66 -11.26
C GLU A 28 -2.01 5.24 -10.34
N THR A 29 -1.96 3.94 -9.96
CA THR A 29 -0.91 3.47 -9.05
C THR A 29 0.49 3.64 -9.65
N LYS A 30 0.65 3.47 -10.95
CA LYS A 30 1.95 3.64 -11.59
C LYS A 30 2.50 5.06 -11.48
N LYS A 31 1.63 6.04 -11.23
CA LYS A 31 2.05 7.45 -11.12
C LYS A 31 2.76 7.75 -9.81
N TYR A 32 2.43 7.01 -8.72
CA TYR A 32 3.01 7.31 -7.41
C TYR A 32 3.78 6.12 -6.80
N MET A 33 3.70 4.93 -7.36
CA MET A 33 4.34 3.75 -6.80
C MET A 33 5.46 3.26 -7.73
N PHE A 34 6.36 4.17 -8.08
CA PHE A 34 7.58 3.86 -8.83
C PHE A 34 7.33 3.11 -10.15
N GLY A 35 6.23 3.45 -10.81
CA GLY A 35 5.87 2.82 -12.08
C GLY A 35 5.12 1.51 -11.94
N CYS A 36 4.82 1.08 -10.72
CA CYS A 36 4.14 -0.18 -10.50
C CYS A 36 2.64 -0.09 -10.73
N GLU A 37 2.12 -1.06 -11.47
CA GLU A 37 0.70 -1.21 -11.71
C GLU A 37 0.17 -2.33 -10.82
N THR A 38 -0.99 -2.10 -10.20
CA THR A 38 -1.66 -3.14 -9.41
C THR A 38 -2.37 -4.11 -10.32
N VAL A 39 -2.31 -5.41 -10.00
CA VAL A 39 -3.03 -6.46 -10.70
C VAL A 39 -3.76 -7.31 -9.68
N SER A 40 -5.08 -7.29 -9.69
CA SER A 40 -5.89 -8.06 -8.74
C SER A 40 -7.33 -8.15 -9.23
N ASP A 41 -8.04 -9.17 -8.75
CA ASP A 41 -9.49 -9.28 -8.93
C ASP A 41 -10.25 -8.47 -7.88
N TRP A 42 -9.53 -7.92 -6.90
CA TRP A 42 -10.08 -7.07 -5.84
C TRP A 42 -11.20 -7.74 -5.05
N LYS A 43 -10.98 -9.00 -4.71
CA LYS A 43 -11.88 -9.79 -3.86
C LYS A 43 -11.09 -10.35 -2.68
N PRO A 44 -11.72 -10.55 -1.53
CA PRO A 44 -11.01 -11.17 -0.40
C PRO A 44 -10.40 -12.50 -0.83
N GLY A 45 -9.12 -12.69 -0.52
CA GLY A 45 -8.37 -13.88 -0.89
C GLY A 45 -7.71 -13.83 -2.26
N SER A 46 -8.04 -12.88 -3.12
CA SER A 46 -7.42 -12.82 -4.44
C SER A 46 -5.99 -12.29 -4.35
N PRO A 47 -5.11 -12.74 -5.27
CA PRO A 47 -3.76 -12.20 -5.33
C PRO A 47 -3.77 -10.72 -5.67
N LEU A 48 -2.77 -10.00 -5.16
CA LEU A 48 -2.51 -8.60 -5.51
C LEU A 48 -1.04 -8.50 -5.86
N LEU A 49 -0.77 -8.08 -7.09
CA LEU A 49 0.59 -7.92 -7.58
C LEU A 49 0.86 -6.46 -7.89
N TRP A 50 2.08 -6.02 -7.58
CA TRP A 50 2.59 -4.71 -7.97
C TRP A 50 3.72 -4.98 -8.97
N ARG A 51 3.48 -4.69 -10.24
CA ARG A 51 4.46 -5.00 -11.27
C ARG A 51 4.76 -3.81 -12.15
N ALA A 52 5.97 -3.78 -12.70
CA ALA A 52 6.44 -2.71 -13.56
C ALA A 52 7.44 -3.26 -14.56
N ASN A 53 7.68 -2.49 -15.61
CA ASN A 53 8.73 -2.79 -16.58
C ASN A 53 10.06 -2.32 -16.00
N TYR A 54 11.04 -3.22 -16.00
CA TYR A 54 12.40 -2.90 -15.59
C TYR A 54 13.37 -3.45 -16.63
N GLN A 55 14.11 -2.56 -17.28
CA GLN A 55 15.07 -2.91 -18.31
C GLN A 55 14.45 -3.80 -19.42
N GLY A 56 13.23 -3.46 -19.84
CA GLY A 56 12.54 -4.19 -20.89
C GLY A 56 11.84 -5.46 -20.46
N LYS A 57 11.88 -5.81 -19.18
CA LYS A 57 11.22 -6.99 -18.64
C LYS A 57 10.16 -6.60 -17.64
N GLU A 58 9.03 -7.28 -17.69
CA GLU A 58 7.99 -7.12 -16.72
C GLU A 58 8.36 -7.88 -15.44
N MET A 59 8.38 -7.17 -14.31
CA MET A 59 8.77 -7.75 -13.02
C MET A 59 7.73 -7.47 -11.96
N VAL A 60 7.52 -8.44 -11.07
CA VAL A 60 6.69 -8.25 -9.87
C VAL A 60 7.62 -7.80 -8.75
N PHE A 61 7.41 -6.58 -8.27
CA PHE A 61 8.22 -6.01 -7.20
C PHE A 61 7.65 -6.28 -5.82
N VAL A 62 6.32 -6.41 -5.73
CA VAL A 62 5.63 -6.71 -4.47
C VAL A 62 4.45 -7.61 -4.81
N LYS A 63 4.18 -8.60 -3.95
CA LYS A 63 3.00 -9.45 -4.10
C LYS A 63 2.36 -9.72 -2.75
N GLY A 64 1.11 -10.10 -2.76
CA GLY A 64 0.37 -10.48 -1.57
C GLY A 64 -1.04 -10.87 -1.94
N ASN A 65 -1.95 -10.70 -0.99
CA ASN A 65 -3.35 -11.05 -1.17
C ASN A 65 -4.24 -9.98 -0.57
N VAL A 66 -5.41 -9.79 -1.17
CA VAL A 66 -6.44 -8.94 -0.59
C VAL A 66 -7.06 -9.69 0.59
N ILE A 67 -7.07 -9.07 1.76
CA ILE A 67 -7.62 -9.67 2.97
C ILE A 67 -9.06 -9.22 3.18
N ALA A 68 -9.30 -7.90 3.07
CA ALA A 68 -10.61 -7.31 3.23
C ALA A 68 -10.73 -6.11 2.30
N ILE A 69 -11.91 -5.92 1.74
CA ILE A 69 -12.15 -4.79 0.85
C ILE A 69 -13.60 -4.32 0.99
N GLN A 70 -13.77 -3.03 1.24
CA GLN A 70 -15.09 -2.37 1.29
C GLN A 70 -14.95 -1.01 0.59
N PRO A 71 -15.13 -1.00 -0.74
CA PRO A 71 -15.00 0.27 -1.46
C PRO A 71 -16.07 1.27 -1.02
N PRO A 72 -15.75 2.53 -0.90
CA PRO A 72 -14.44 3.15 -1.05
C PRO A 72 -13.76 3.46 0.29
N VAL A 73 -14.05 2.73 1.37
CA VAL A 73 -13.65 3.10 2.72
C VAL A 73 -12.55 2.23 3.33
N LEU A 74 -12.38 1.00 2.83
CA LEU A 74 -11.44 0.07 3.46
C LEU A 74 -10.79 -0.86 2.44
N LEU A 75 -9.46 -1.01 2.55
CA LEU A 75 -8.71 -2.04 1.85
C LEU A 75 -7.60 -2.54 2.77
N THR A 76 -7.57 -3.85 3.00
CA THR A 76 -6.49 -4.50 3.74
C THR A 76 -5.87 -5.55 2.84
N TYR A 77 -4.54 -5.54 2.74
CA TYR A 77 -3.84 -6.53 1.93
C TYR A 77 -2.49 -6.86 2.55
N THR A 78 -1.89 -7.96 2.09
CA THR A 78 -0.57 -8.38 2.55
C THR A 78 0.47 -8.09 1.49
N VAL A 79 1.73 -7.97 1.90
CA VAL A 79 2.83 -7.68 0.97
C VAL A 79 4.08 -8.44 1.36
N ILE A 80 4.80 -8.92 0.34
CA ILE A 80 6.16 -9.43 0.46
C ILE A 80 6.91 -9.06 -0.81
N ASP A 81 8.22 -8.84 -0.69
CA ASP A 81 9.09 -8.64 -1.85
C ASP A 81 9.48 -10.01 -2.38
N PRO A 82 8.97 -10.45 -3.54
CA PRO A 82 9.29 -11.79 -4.07
C PRO A 82 10.73 -11.92 -4.52
N ASN A 83 11.44 -10.80 -4.64
CA ASN A 83 12.85 -10.78 -5.05
C ASN A 83 13.80 -10.73 -3.86
N ALA A 84 13.28 -10.61 -2.64
CA ALA A 84 14.10 -10.61 -1.44
C ALA A 84 14.50 -12.04 -1.09
N ASN A 85 15.64 -12.18 -0.40
CA ASN A 85 16.15 -13.48 0.00
C ASN A 85 15.49 -13.92 1.32
N MET A 86 14.22 -14.29 1.25
CA MET A 86 13.48 -14.80 2.40
C MET A 86 12.44 -15.82 1.95
N PRO A 87 12.07 -16.78 2.82
CA PRO A 87 11.05 -17.76 2.48
C PRO A 87 9.69 -17.10 2.24
N ASP A 88 8.94 -17.62 1.27
CA ASP A 88 7.58 -17.16 0.98
C ASP A 88 6.61 -17.92 1.88
N ILE A 89 6.49 -17.47 3.12
CA ILE A 89 5.60 -18.06 4.12
C ILE A 89 4.76 -16.94 4.74
N PRO A 90 3.58 -17.26 5.28
CA PRO A 90 2.67 -16.24 5.82
C PRO A 90 3.32 -15.27 6.82
N ASP A 91 4.22 -15.79 7.69
CA ASP A 91 4.86 -14.95 8.70
C ASP A 91 5.74 -13.86 8.11
N ASN A 92 6.19 -14.01 6.87
CA ASN A 92 7.05 -13.02 6.22
C ASN A 92 6.28 -11.96 5.45
N TYR A 93 4.96 -12.07 5.38
CA TYR A 93 4.11 -11.05 4.77
C TYR A 93 3.76 -9.97 5.80
N LEU A 94 3.81 -8.71 5.36
CA LEU A 94 3.38 -7.59 6.17
C LEU A 94 1.95 -7.24 5.79
N ASN A 95 1.21 -6.64 6.73
CA ASN A 95 -0.16 -6.20 6.48
C ASN A 95 -0.17 -4.70 6.20
N VAL A 96 -0.95 -4.29 5.21
CA VAL A 96 -1.18 -2.88 4.90
C VAL A 96 -2.67 -2.61 4.97
N TYR A 97 -3.04 -1.52 5.64
CA TYR A 97 -4.43 -1.12 5.85
C TYR A 97 -4.63 0.27 5.28
N TYR A 98 -5.61 0.42 4.39
CA TYR A 98 -6.07 1.72 3.92
C TYR A 98 -7.45 1.98 4.50
N ARG A 99 -7.62 3.12 5.17
CA ARG A 99 -8.92 3.55 5.68
C ARG A 99 -9.20 4.95 5.15
N LEU A 100 -10.39 5.15 4.59
CA LEU A 100 -10.77 6.41 3.99
C LEU A 100 -12.08 6.90 4.60
N SER A 101 -12.16 8.22 4.83
CA SER A 101 -13.39 8.87 5.22
C SER A 101 -13.46 10.22 4.50
N GLU A 102 -14.67 10.68 4.20
CA GLU A 102 -14.86 11.94 3.49
C GLU A 102 -15.78 12.86 4.28
N GLN A 103 -15.43 14.15 4.28
CA GLN A 103 -16.26 15.20 4.83
C GLN A 103 -16.07 16.44 3.98
N ASP A 104 -17.19 16.99 3.45
CA ASP A 104 -17.20 18.24 2.68
C ASP A 104 -16.21 18.21 1.49
N GLY A 105 -16.14 17.08 0.79
CA GLY A 105 -15.30 16.94 -0.39
C GLY A 105 -13.84 16.71 -0.09
N ILE A 106 -13.47 16.55 1.18
CA ILE A 106 -12.09 16.27 1.58
C ILE A 106 -12.03 14.85 2.16
N THR A 107 -11.14 14.04 1.59
CA THR A 107 -10.96 12.66 2.03
C THR A 107 -9.77 12.57 2.96
N THR A 108 -9.96 11.90 4.09
CA THR A 108 -8.87 11.56 5.00
C THR A 108 -8.46 10.12 4.71
N LEU A 109 -7.20 9.93 4.36
CA LEU A 109 -6.62 8.61 4.11
C LEU A 109 -5.65 8.28 5.22
N THR A 110 -5.89 7.16 5.90
CA THR A 110 -4.97 6.63 6.91
C THR A 110 -4.39 5.32 6.40
N VAL A 111 -3.07 5.21 6.41
CA VAL A 111 -2.35 4.00 6.02
C VAL A 111 -1.61 3.47 7.24
N SER A 112 -1.81 2.18 7.53
CA SER A 112 -1.09 1.49 8.61
C SER A 112 -0.39 0.27 8.03
N GLN A 113 0.75 -0.08 8.59
CA GLN A 113 1.47 -1.29 8.21
C GLN A 113 2.00 -1.98 9.46
N ASP A 114 1.76 -3.29 9.58
CA ASP A 114 2.19 -4.08 10.73
C ASP A 114 2.59 -5.49 10.30
N GLY A 115 2.83 -6.37 11.28
CA GLY A 115 3.26 -7.73 11.00
C GLY A 115 4.77 -7.92 11.07
N PHE A 116 5.50 -6.87 11.45
CA PHE A 116 6.96 -6.90 11.47
C PHE A 116 7.52 -7.86 12.51
N GLU A 117 6.85 -8.03 13.64
CA GLU A 117 7.39 -8.78 14.78
C GLU A 117 7.67 -10.24 14.46
N LYS A 118 6.86 -10.85 13.59
CA LYS A 118 7.00 -12.27 13.23
C LYS A 118 7.68 -12.48 11.88
N ALA A 119 8.00 -11.40 11.17
CA ALA A 119 8.55 -11.48 9.82
C ALA A 119 10.07 -11.63 9.89
N ALA A 120 10.64 -12.31 8.88
CA ALA A 120 12.08 -12.35 8.72
C ALA A 120 12.61 -10.92 8.55
N ASP A 121 13.74 -10.61 9.22
CA ASP A 121 14.30 -9.27 9.22
C ASP A 121 13.29 -8.20 9.65
N GLY A 122 12.36 -8.58 10.54
CA GLY A 122 11.22 -7.72 10.89
C GLY A 122 11.63 -6.34 11.39
N GLU A 123 12.62 -6.27 12.27
CA GLU A 123 13.09 -4.99 12.79
C GLU A 123 13.69 -4.11 11.70
N LYS A 124 14.49 -4.70 10.81
CA LYS A 124 15.07 -3.98 9.67
C LYS A 124 13.98 -3.49 8.73
N ARG A 125 13.01 -4.35 8.44
CA ARG A 125 11.88 -4.00 7.56
C ARG A 125 11.03 -2.91 8.19
N TYR A 126 10.81 -2.99 9.51
CA TYR A 126 10.12 -1.93 10.23
C TYR A 126 10.87 -0.60 10.09
N ASN A 127 12.18 -0.61 10.32
CA ASN A 127 12.97 0.61 10.22
C ASN A 127 12.96 1.19 8.82
N ASP A 128 12.96 0.33 7.78
CA ASP A 128 12.89 0.77 6.40
C ASP A 128 11.58 1.48 6.10
N VAL A 129 10.46 0.93 6.59
CA VAL A 129 9.13 1.54 6.39
C VAL A 129 8.96 2.77 7.27
N TYR A 130 9.44 2.71 8.51
CA TYR A 130 9.38 3.83 9.45
C TYR A 130 10.12 5.06 8.89
N ASN A 131 11.20 4.83 8.16
CA ASN A 131 11.92 5.84 7.39
C ASN A 131 12.21 7.10 8.22
N LYS A 132 12.88 6.91 9.36
CA LYS A 132 13.29 8.01 10.25
C LYS A 132 12.12 8.88 10.72
N GLY A 133 10.94 8.29 10.86
CA GLY A 133 9.75 8.98 11.30
C GLY A 133 8.82 9.47 10.19
N GLU A 134 9.25 9.41 8.93
CA GLU A 134 8.40 9.84 7.82
C GLU A 134 7.38 8.78 7.41
N GLY A 135 7.70 7.49 7.62
CA GLY A 135 6.79 6.40 7.29
C GLY A 135 6.31 6.46 5.84
N TRP A 136 4.99 6.44 5.67
CA TRP A 136 4.35 6.50 4.36
C TRP A 136 4.18 7.92 3.82
N ASN A 137 4.54 8.95 4.57
CA ASN A 137 4.30 10.35 4.15
C ASN A 137 4.78 10.66 2.74
N PRO A 138 5.99 10.27 2.31
CA PRO A 138 6.44 10.56 0.94
C PRO A 138 5.50 9.96 -0.11
N ILE A 139 4.98 8.75 0.12
CA ILE A 139 4.05 8.11 -0.79
C ILE A 139 2.68 8.78 -0.72
N LEU A 140 2.22 9.13 0.49
CA LEU A 140 0.93 9.79 0.69
C LEU A 140 0.88 11.14 -0.02
N VAL A 141 1.98 11.88 0.00
CA VAL A 141 2.07 13.18 -0.70
C VAL A 141 1.89 12.97 -2.21
N GLU A 142 2.49 11.91 -2.77
CA GLU A 142 2.34 11.61 -4.19
C GLU A 142 0.92 11.14 -4.53
N ILE A 143 0.31 10.33 -3.65
CA ILE A 143 -1.08 9.92 -3.81
C ILE A 143 -1.99 11.16 -3.86
N LYS A 144 -1.76 12.10 -2.93
CA LYS A 144 -2.53 13.35 -2.88
C LYS A 144 -2.41 14.12 -4.19
N LYS A 145 -1.19 14.25 -4.72
CA LYS A 145 -0.97 14.96 -5.99
C LYS A 145 -1.73 14.32 -7.13
N VAL A 146 -1.70 13.00 -7.22
CA VAL A 146 -2.40 12.27 -8.29
C VAL A 146 -3.92 12.44 -8.16
N ALA A 147 -4.45 12.27 -6.96
CA ALA A 147 -5.89 12.36 -6.73
C ALA A 147 -6.41 13.77 -6.97
N GLU A 148 -5.64 14.80 -6.61
CA GLU A 148 -6.07 16.18 -6.76
C GLU A 148 -5.87 16.73 -8.18
N ALA A 149 -5.03 16.08 -8.98
CA ALA A 149 -4.73 16.53 -10.33
C ALA A 149 -5.86 16.25 -11.33
N GLY A 150 -6.71 15.30 -10.99
CA GLY A 150 -7.79 14.89 -11.88
C GLY A 150 -9.02 15.70 -11.74
#